data_7954f911d9fa327ccc735064fb3c2657
#
_entry.id   7954f911d9fa327ccc735064fb3c2657
#
_cell.length_a   1.000
_cell.length_b   1.000
_cell.length_c   1.000
_cell.angle_alpha   90.00
_cell.angle_beta   90.00
_cell.angle_gamma   90.00
#
_symmetry.space_group_name_H-M   'P 1'
#
loop_
_entity.id
_entity.type
_entity.pdbx_description
1 polymer ?
#
loop_
_entity_poly.entity_id
_entity_poly.type
_entity_poly.pdbx_seq_one_letter_code
_entity_poly.pdbx_strand_id
1 'polypeptide(L)'
;MPGIGLLLILAAVPSVDDFHSDSHVLAEAESAFHAGVEKRFFPPDARMHFHRAAELYEQLRCRGVEGAAINHNLGNAYLLSDNIPRAILAYRRALRYAGSDRQIQEALAFARNQVAYPNGGYFGRPPVEQRPPWLPRMSPAWYAGFGFVFYYLAWLAVTNWWAGRPGHWVLWAALCFFVAFILLTALVAEERRDADFTNRPVVVLSDDGVLLRTGNGFSYPPRSETPLNRGVEARLLFVRGDWLQIELSGGEIGWVPREYALVDEPGSK
;
A
#
# COMPACT_ATOMS: atom_id res chain seq x y z
N MET A 1 41.22 5.39 -27.16
CA MET A 1 39.92 4.71 -27.03
C MET A 1 39.89 4.01 -25.69
N PRO A 2 39.12 4.49 -24.68
CA PRO A 2 38.99 3.80 -23.41
C PRO A 2 37.83 2.80 -23.53
N GLY A 3 38.12 1.54 -23.18
CA GLY A 3 37.16 0.42 -23.18
C GLY A 3 36.08 0.62 -22.12
N ILE A 4 34.85 0.52 -22.55
CA ILE A 4 33.67 0.48 -21.67
C ILE A 4 33.66 -0.91 -21.00
N GLY A 5 34.10 -0.96 -19.74
CA GLY A 5 33.96 -2.13 -18.89
C GLY A 5 32.49 -2.32 -18.53
N LEU A 6 31.86 -3.31 -19.15
CA LEU A 6 30.52 -3.78 -18.82
C LEU A 6 30.57 -4.46 -17.43
N LEU A 7 30.19 -3.76 -16.37
CA LEU A 7 30.07 -4.32 -15.04
C LEU A 7 28.78 -5.18 -15.03
N LEU A 8 28.92 -6.48 -15.31
CA LEU A 8 27.89 -7.47 -15.09
C LEU A 8 27.66 -7.59 -13.59
N ILE A 9 26.61 -6.95 -13.09
CA ILE A 9 26.07 -7.22 -11.75
C ILE A 9 25.45 -8.62 -11.83
N LEU A 10 26.20 -9.64 -11.47
CA LEU A 10 25.66 -10.97 -11.24
C LEU A 10 24.74 -10.86 -10.00
N ALA A 11 23.44 -10.80 -10.23
CA ALA A 11 22.48 -11.06 -9.18
C ALA A 11 22.73 -12.50 -8.69
N ALA A 12 23.11 -12.66 -7.42
CA ALA A 12 23.33 -13.95 -6.83
C ALA A 12 22.05 -14.77 -6.92
N VAL A 13 22.07 -15.86 -7.67
CA VAL A 13 20.97 -16.83 -7.70
C VAL A 13 20.97 -17.50 -6.31
N PRO A 14 19.85 -17.47 -5.55
CA PRO A 14 19.79 -18.09 -4.24
C PRO A 14 20.12 -19.59 -4.36
N SER A 15 20.92 -20.07 -3.41
CA SER A 15 21.30 -21.48 -3.38
C SER A 15 20.12 -22.36 -2.97
N VAL A 16 20.17 -23.66 -3.32
CA VAL A 16 19.14 -24.64 -2.92
C VAL A 16 19.03 -24.71 -1.38
N ASP A 17 20.15 -24.53 -0.69
CA ASP A 17 20.22 -24.52 0.79
C ASP A 17 19.49 -23.31 1.38
N ASP A 18 19.56 -22.12 0.74
CA ASP A 18 18.82 -20.94 1.15
C ASP A 18 17.31 -21.16 1.02
N PHE A 19 16.87 -21.84 -0.05
CA PHE A 19 15.46 -22.13 -0.27
C PHE A 19 14.88 -23.09 0.79
N HIS A 20 15.64 -24.11 1.18
CA HIS A 20 15.25 -25.02 2.27
C HIS A 20 15.21 -24.28 3.64
N SER A 21 16.15 -23.39 3.87
CA SER A 21 16.17 -22.57 5.09
C SER A 21 14.96 -21.64 5.17
N ASP A 22 14.57 -20.99 4.06
CA ASP A 22 13.45 -20.06 4.02
C ASP A 22 12.11 -20.76 4.16
N SER A 23 11.94 -21.96 3.56
CA SER A 23 10.73 -22.76 3.74
C SER A 23 10.55 -23.24 5.16
N HIS A 24 11.65 -23.56 5.86
CA HIS A 24 11.61 -23.92 7.28
C HIS A 24 11.19 -22.73 8.16
N VAL A 25 11.76 -21.54 7.93
CA VAL A 25 11.40 -20.33 8.67
C VAL A 25 9.95 -19.95 8.40
N LEU A 26 9.45 -20.12 7.16
CA LEU A 26 8.05 -19.89 6.83
C LEU A 26 7.13 -20.83 7.61
N ALA A 27 7.44 -22.12 7.64
CA ALA A 27 6.64 -23.12 8.38
C ALA A 27 6.65 -22.82 9.89
N GLU A 28 7.79 -22.36 10.44
CA GLU A 28 7.88 -21.94 11.85
C GLU A 28 7.03 -20.69 12.12
N ALA A 29 7.02 -19.72 11.20
CA ALA A 29 6.20 -18.52 11.31
C ALA A 29 4.70 -18.86 11.30
N GLU A 30 4.28 -19.72 10.39
CA GLU A 30 2.89 -20.18 10.31
C GLU A 30 2.49 -20.98 11.57
N SER A 31 3.37 -21.86 12.06
CA SER A 31 3.15 -22.60 13.30
C SER A 31 3.00 -21.67 14.51
N ALA A 32 3.85 -20.66 14.63
CA ALA A 32 3.76 -19.64 15.68
C ALA A 32 2.45 -18.86 15.58
N PHE A 33 2.04 -18.48 14.37
CA PHE A 33 0.77 -17.78 14.12
C PHE A 33 -0.43 -18.65 14.55
N HIS A 34 -0.47 -19.91 14.16
CA HIS A 34 -1.52 -20.85 14.55
C HIS A 34 -1.57 -21.07 16.06
N ALA A 35 -0.42 -21.19 16.73
CA ALA A 35 -0.36 -21.28 18.20
C ALA A 35 -0.98 -20.03 18.87
N GLY A 36 -0.77 -18.84 18.28
CA GLY A 36 -1.42 -17.61 18.73
C GLY A 36 -2.94 -17.66 18.57
N VAL A 37 -3.43 -18.19 17.45
CA VAL A 37 -4.88 -18.34 17.18
C VAL A 37 -5.51 -19.33 18.17
N GLU A 38 -4.87 -20.43 18.47
CA GLU A 38 -5.34 -21.42 19.46
C GLU A 38 -5.45 -20.79 20.86
N LYS A 39 -4.51 -19.94 21.23
CA LYS A 39 -4.47 -19.25 22.53
C LYS A 39 -5.25 -17.93 22.56
N ARG A 40 -6.09 -17.63 21.57
CA ARG A 40 -6.81 -16.34 21.46
C ARG A 40 -7.64 -15.94 22.68
N PHE A 41 -8.05 -16.90 23.50
CA PHE A 41 -8.77 -16.64 24.76
C PHE A 41 -7.85 -16.24 25.94
N PHE A 42 -6.52 -16.34 25.75
CA PHE A 42 -5.51 -15.90 26.71
C PHE A 42 -4.65 -14.79 26.06
N PRO A 43 -5.09 -13.53 26.07
CA PRO A 43 -4.48 -12.47 25.28
C PRO A 43 -2.97 -12.27 25.45
N PRO A 44 -2.39 -12.37 26.66
CA PRO A 44 -0.94 -12.22 26.82
C PRO A 44 -0.15 -13.30 26.07
N ASP A 45 -0.56 -14.56 26.21
CA ASP A 45 0.09 -15.70 25.55
C ASP A 45 -0.08 -15.63 24.03
N ALA A 46 -1.28 -15.32 23.58
CA ALA A 46 -1.57 -15.14 22.15
C ALA A 46 -0.67 -14.05 21.52
N ARG A 47 -0.55 -12.89 22.17
CA ARG A 47 0.31 -11.80 21.69
C ARG A 47 1.76 -12.21 21.55
N MET A 48 2.30 -12.99 22.50
CA MET A 48 3.66 -13.49 22.43
C MET A 48 3.87 -14.38 21.19
N HIS A 49 2.95 -15.27 20.88
CA HIS A 49 3.02 -16.11 19.70
C HIS A 49 2.89 -15.31 18.40
N PHE A 50 2.01 -14.32 18.34
CA PHE A 50 1.89 -13.43 17.18
C PHE A 50 3.14 -12.55 17.01
N HIS A 51 3.75 -12.10 18.10
CA HIS A 51 5.03 -11.38 18.05
C HIS A 51 6.13 -12.27 17.48
N ARG A 52 6.22 -13.52 17.94
CA ARG A 52 7.18 -14.50 17.40
C ARG A 52 6.95 -14.76 15.91
N ALA A 53 5.69 -14.90 15.47
CA ALA A 53 5.36 -15.04 14.05
C ALA A 53 5.81 -13.81 13.24
N ALA A 54 5.60 -12.60 13.78
CA ALA A 54 6.02 -11.36 13.11
C ALA A 54 7.55 -11.28 12.96
N GLU A 55 8.33 -11.67 13.99
CA GLU A 55 9.79 -11.73 13.91
C GLU A 55 10.28 -12.68 12.80
N LEU A 56 9.66 -13.84 12.68
CA LEU A 56 10.02 -14.82 11.66
C LEU A 56 9.67 -14.35 10.25
N TYR A 57 8.50 -13.72 10.05
CA TYR A 57 8.16 -13.10 8.78
C TYR A 57 9.09 -11.93 8.43
N GLU A 58 9.51 -11.11 9.43
CA GLU A 58 10.51 -10.06 9.20
C GLU A 58 11.86 -10.66 8.81
N GLN A 59 12.26 -11.77 9.41
CA GLN A 59 13.49 -12.48 9.03
C GLN A 59 13.46 -12.94 7.57
N LEU A 60 12.33 -13.49 7.10
CA LEU A 60 12.14 -13.85 5.69
C LEU A 60 12.26 -12.62 4.78
N ARG A 61 11.62 -11.54 5.16
CA ARG A 61 11.69 -10.28 4.41
C ARG A 61 13.12 -9.73 4.33
N CYS A 62 13.88 -9.76 5.42
CA CYS A 62 15.28 -9.34 5.43
C CYS A 62 16.18 -10.22 4.55
N ARG A 63 15.79 -11.46 4.29
CA ARG A 63 16.47 -12.37 3.36
C ARG A 63 16.05 -12.16 1.89
N GLY A 64 15.14 -11.19 1.63
CA GLY A 64 14.65 -10.89 0.29
C GLY A 64 13.45 -11.75 -0.14
N VAL A 65 12.90 -12.57 0.75
CA VAL A 65 11.65 -13.31 0.48
C VAL A 65 10.48 -12.36 0.68
N GLU A 66 10.10 -11.70 -0.38
CA GLU A 66 9.04 -10.68 -0.38
C GLU A 66 7.87 -11.09 -1.26
N GLY A 67 6.67 -10.61 -0.91
CA GLY A 67 5.46 -10.83 -1.69
C GLY A 67 4.22 -10.38 -0.95
N ALA A 68 3.07 -10.37 -1.64
CA ALA A 68 1.80 -9.97 -1.05
C ALA A 68 1.43 -10.84 0.16
N ALA A 69 1.56 -12.15 0.05
CA ALA A 69 1.18 -13.10 1.10
C ALA A 69 2.03 -12.92 2.37
N ILE A 70 3.35 -12.81 2.23
CA ILE A 70 4.27 -12.64 3.37
C ILE A 70 3.99 -11.32 4.09
N ASN A 71 3.88 -10.22 3.34
CA ASN A 71 3.61 -8.92 3.94
C ASN A 71 2.19 -8.84 4.54
N HIS A 72 1.20 -9.53 3.96
CA HIS A 72 -0.14 -9.63 4.54
C HIS A 72 -0.13 -10.42 5.87
N ASN A 73 0.52 -11.59 5.90
CA ASN A 73 0.63 -12.40 7.11
C ASN A 73 1.43 -11.69 8.20
N LEU A 74 2.50 -10.98 7.83
CA LEU A 74 3.26 -10.10 8.73
C LEU A 74 2.36 -9.01 9.31
N GLY A 75 1.52 -8.38 8.49
CA GLY A 75 0.55 -7.39 8.93
C GLY A 75 -0.45 -7.96 9.94
N ASN A 76 -0.98 -9.16 9.69
CA ASN A 76 -1.86 -9.87 10.61
C ASN A 76 -1.16 -10.18 11.95
N ALA A 77 0.08 -10.66 11.90
CA ALA A 77 0.85 -10.96 13.10
C ALA A 77 1.13 -9.70 13.95
N TYR A 78 1.50 -8.59 13.30
CA TYR A 78 1.65 -7.30 13.99
C TYR A 78 0.35 -6.77 14.56
N LEU A 79 -0.76 -6.86 13.82
CA LEU A 79 -2.06 -6.39 14.28
C LEU A 79 -2.52 -7.15 15.53
N LEU A 80 -2.39 -8.48 15.51
CA LEU A 80 -2.78 -9.34 16.61
C LEU A 80 -1.81 -9.28 17.82
N SER A 81 -0.58 -8.80 17.61
CA SER A 81 0.35 -8.46 18.69
C SER A 81 0.23 -7.03 19.20
N ASP A 82 -0.79 -6.27 18.77
CA ASP A 82 -1.05 -4.87 19.15
C ASP A 82 -0.02 -3.86 18.60
N ASN A 83 0.72 -4.23 17.55
CA ASN A 83 1.65 -3.33 16.89
C ASN A 83 1.02 -2.70 15.63
N ILE A 84 0.06 -1.80 15.85
CA ILE A 84 -0.73 -1.17 14.79
C ILE A 84 0.16 -0.44 13.76
N PRO A 85 1.19 0.35 14.13
CA PRO A 85 2.02 1.04 13.16
C PRO A 85 2.71 0.10 12.16
N ARG A 86 3.31 -0.97 12.65
CA ARG A 86 3.98 -1.96 11.80
C ARG A 86 2.99 -2.77 10.97
N ALA A 87 1.79 -3.05 11.49
CA ALA A 87 0.72 -3.70 10.74
C ALA A 87 0.30 -2.85 9.52
N ILE A 88 0.09 -1.54 9.71
CA ILE A 88 -0.24 -0.61 8.62
C ILE A 88 0.85 -0.62 7.54
N LEU A 89 2.13 -0.57 7.93
CA LEU A 89 3.24 -0.63 6.98
C LEU A 89 3.28 -1.95 6.22
N ALA A 90 3.11 -3.07 6.91
CA ALA A 90 3.13 -4.39 6.29
C ALA A 90 1.98 -4.56 5.28
N TYR A 91 0.75 -4.13 5.61
CA TYR A 91 -0.37 -4.15 4.67
C TYR A 91 -0.16 -3.22 3.47
N ARG A 92 0.43 -2.03 3.68
CA ARG A 92 0.79 -1.15 2.56
C ARG A 92 1.82 -1.80 1.63
N ARG A 93 2.82 -2.47 2.19
CA ARG A 93 3.79 -3.25 1.40
C ARG A 93 3.13 -4.40 0.66
N ALA A 94 2.19 -5.12 1.29
CA ALA A 94 1.43 -6.17 0.63
C ALA A 94 0.65 -5.65 -0.58
N LEU A 95 0.03 -4.47 -0.48
CA LEU A 95 -0.69 -3.83 -1.59
C LEU A 95 0.23 -3.39 -2.74
N ARG A 96 1.54 -3.15 -2.49
CA ARG A 96 2.49 -2.91 -3.59
C ARG A 96 2.66 -4.13 -4.52
N TYR A 97 2.50 -5.33 -3.98
CA TYR A 97 2.59 -6.57 -4.76
C TYR A 97 1.24 -7.02 -5.34
N ALA A 98 0.15 -6.77 -4.64
CA ALA A 98 -1.18 -7.27 -4.99
C ALA A 98 -2.17 -6.17 -5.42
N GLY A 99 -1.73 -4.90 -5.51
CA GLY A 99 -2.52 -3.77 -6.02
C GLY A 99 -3.91 -3.66 -5.36
N SER A 100 -4.93 -4.14 -6.05
CA SER A 100 -6.34 -4.02 -5.65
C SER A 100 -6.88 -5.22 -4.87
N ASP A 101 -6.04 -6.00 -4.18
CA ASP A 101 -6.53 -7.12 -3.36
C ASP A 101 -7.44 -6.61 -2.24
N ARG A 102 -8.70 -7.04 -2.30
CA ARG A 102 -9.75 -6.61 -1.40
C ARG A 102 -9.50 -7.03 0.05
N GLN A 103 -8.97 -8.22 0.27
CA GLN A 103 -8.71 -8.74 1.61
C GLN A 103 -7.64 -7.90 2.33
N ILE A 104 -6.58 -7.54 1.61
CA ILE A 104 -5.51 -6.70 2.16
C ILE A 104 -6.01 -5.27 2.41
N GLN A 105 -6.85 -4.73 1.51
CA GLN A 105 -7.46 -3.41 1.70
C GLN A 105 -8.37 -3.37 2.94
N GLU A 106 -9.19 -4.40 3.14
CA GLU A 106 -10.06 -4.52 4.31
C GLU A 106 -9.24 -4.66 5.61
N ALA A 107 -8.15 -5.43 5.59
CA ALA A 107 -7.24 -5.56 6.73
C ALA A 107 -6.54 -4.23 7.07
N LEU A 108 -6.07 -3.49 6.06
CA LEU A 108 -5.50 -2.15 6.26
C LEU A 108 -6.54 -1.17 6.82
N ALA A 109 -7.76 -1.18 6.29
CA ALA A 109 -8.84 -0.34 6.79
C ALA A 109 -9.19 -0.66 8.25
N PHE A 110 -9.20 -1.94 8.61
CA PHE A 110 -9.41 -2.39 9.99
C PHE A 110 -8.30 -1.90 10.92
N ALA A 111 -7.01 -2.03 10.52
CA ALA A 111 -5.89 -1.54 11.30
C ALA A 111 -5.95 0.00 11.49
N ARG A 112 -6.30 0.75 10.45
CA ARG A 112 -6.51 2.21 10.50
C ARG A 112 -7.64 2.62 11.44
N ASN A 113 -8.69 1.83 11.53
CA ASN A 113 -9.81 2.11 12.44
C ASN A 113 -9.44 1.93 13.92
N GLN A 114 -8.33 1.27 14.23
CA GLN A 114 -7.81 1.15 15.60
C GLN A 114 -6.90 2.33 16.00
N VAL A 115 -6.51 3.18 15.05
CA VAL A 115 -5.72 4.37 15.33
C VAL A 115 -6.59 5.44 15.96
N ALA A 116 -6.15 5.97 17.09
CA ALA A 116 -6.82 7.11 17.76
C ALA A 116 -6.40 8.43 17.07
N TYR A 117 -7.21 8.89 16.13
CA TYR A 117 -6.95 10.17 15.45
C TYR A 117 -7.39 11.35 16.32
N PRO A 118 -6.57 12.40 16.46
CA PRO A 118 -6.97 13.61 17.15
C PRO A 118 -8.09 14.36 16.38
N ASN A 119 -8.78 15.27 17.07
CA ASN A 119 -9.80 16.17 16.49
C ASN A 119 -10.90 15.47 15.67
N GLY A 120 -11.51 14.43 16.25
CA GLY A 120 -12.66 13.76 15.64
C GLY A 120 -12.33 12.98 14.36
N GLY A 121 -11.05 12.71 14.10
CA GLY A 121 -10.60 11.83 13.01
C GLY A 121 -10.21 12.55 11.71
N TYR A 122 -10.26 13.87 11.64
CA TYR A 122 -9.84 14.61 10.44
C TYR A 122 -8.33 14.86 10.38
N PHE A 123 -7.70 15.01 11.54
CA PHE A 123 -6.28 15.31 11.63
C PHE A 123 -5.43 14.03 11.52
N GLY A 124 -4.67 13.92 10.45
CA GLY A 124 -3.78 12.78 10.22
C GLY A 124 -4.46 11.47 9.80
N ARG A 125 -5.79 11.45 9.64
CA ARG A 125 -6.48 10.28 9.08
C ARG A 125 -6.27 10.26 7.56
N PRO A 126 -5.78 9.14 6.98
CA PRO A 126 -5.70 9.04 5.54
C PRO A 126 -7.05 9.30 4.90
N PRO A 127 -7.10 10.00 3.76
CA PRO A 127 -8.36 10.23 3.08
C PRO A 127 -9.01 8.88 2.80
N VAL A 128 -10.26 8.72 3.23
CA VAL A 128 -11.06 7.57 2.85
C VAL A 128 -11.16 7.62 1.32
N GLU A 129 -10.85 6.52 0.67
CA GLU A 129 -11.03 6.41 -0.77
C GLU A 129 -12.48 6.74 -1.13
N GLN A 130 -12.72 7.99 -1.51
CA GLN A 130 -14.03 8.45 -1.95
C GLN A 130 -14.24 7.97 -3.40
N ARG A 131 -14.55 6.68 -3.53
CA ARG A 131 -15.13 6.20 -4.78
C ARG A 131 -16.59 6.61 -4.80
N PRO A 132 -17.06 7.16 -5.91
CA PRO A 132 -18.50 7.37 -6.07
C PRO A 132 -19.21 6.02 -5.86
N PRO A 133 -20.29 5.96 -5.06
CA PRO A 133 -20.96 4.70 -4.71
C PRO A 133 -21.56 3.96 -5.93
N TRP A 134 -21.73 4.68 -7.07
CA TRP A 134 -22.20 4.12 -8.32
C TRP A 134 -21.11 3.51 -9.21
N LEU A 135 -19.82 3.68 -8.85
CA LEU A 135 -18.72 3.10 -9.63
C LEU A 135 -18.41 1.69 -9.09
N PRO A 136 -18.73 0.62 -9.85
CA PRO A 136 -18.44 -0.74 -9.39
C PRO A 136 -16.92 -0.96 -9.26
N ARG A 137 -16.52 -1.72 -8.24
CA ARG A 137 -15.14 -2.21 -8.12
C ARG A 137 -14.91 -3.29 -9.16
N MET A 138 -14.46 -2.89 -10.35
CA MET A 138 -14.04 -3.82 -11.39
C MET A 138 -12.51 -3.96 -11.35
N SER A 139 -12.01 -5.17 -11.57
CA SER A 139 -10.57 -5.35 -11.77
C SER A 139 -10.13 -4.63 -13.05
N PRO A 140 -8.87 -4.18 -13.15
CA PRO A 140 -8.33 -3.55 -14.36
C PRO A 140 -8.57 -4.38 -15.63
N ALA A 141 -8.55 -5.72 -15.49
CA ALA A 141 -8.83 -6.63 -16.60
C ALA A 141 -10.25 -6.50 -17.18
N TRP A 142 -11.26 -6.19 -16.35
CA TRP A 142 -12.62 -5.96 -16.82
C TRP A 142 -12.76 -4.63 -17.58
N TYR A 143 -12.11 -3.57 -17.10
CA TYR A 143 -12.08 -2.29 -17.85
C TYR A 143 -11.42 -2.46 -19.21
N ALA A 144 -10.28 -3.17 -19.28
CA ALA A 144 -9.63 -3.48 -20.53
C ALA A 144 -10.52 -4.35 -21.43
N GLY A 145 -11.10 -5.43 -20.91
CA GLY A 145 -11.93 -6.37 -21.67
C GLY A 145 -13.15 -5.68 -22.28
N PHE A 146 -13.93 -4.92 -21.51
CA PHE A 146 -15.06 -4.17 -22.03
C PHE A 146 -14.62 -3.07 -23.01
N GLY A 147 -13.50 -2.39 -22.74
CA GLY A 147 -12.92 -1.41 -23.65
C GLY A 147 -12.64 -2.00 -25.03
N PHE A 148 -12.03 -3.19 -25.09
CA PHE A 148 -11.78 -3.91 -26.33
C PHE A 148 -13.07 -4.32 -27.06
N VAL A 149 -14.07 -4.82 -26.33
CA VAL A 149 -15.36 -5.19 -26.92
C VAL A 149 -16.03 -3.99 -27.57
N PHE A 150 -16.11 -2.86 -26.86
CA PHE A 150 -16.73 -1.64 -27.42
C PHE A 150 -15.92 -1.06 -28.58
N TYR A 151 -14.60 -1.11 -28.52
CA TYR A 151 -13.73 -0.72 -29.63
C TYR A 151 -13.99 -1.57 -30.88
N TYR A 152 -14.09 -2.89 -30.73
CA TYR A 152 -14.40 -3.81 -31.83
C TYR A 152 -15.80 -3.55 -32.40
N LEU A 153 -16.82 -3.35 -31.57
CA LEU A 153 -18.17 -3.01 -32.00
C LEU A 153 -18.23 -1.68 -32.76
N ALA A 154 -17.42 -0.70 -32.35
CA ALA A 154 -17.30 0.57 -33.06
C ALA A 154 -16.79 0.36 -34.50
N TRP A 155 -15.76 -0.45 -34.69
CA TRP A 155 -15.25 -0.78 -36.02
C TRP A 155 -16.25 -1.57 -36.86
N LEU A 156 -17.00 -2.49 -36.27
CA LEU A 156 -18.11 -3.17 -36.95
C LEU A 156 -19.20 -2.16 -37.43
N ALA A 157 -19.50 -1.18 -36.63
CA ALA A 157 -20.44 -0.13 -37.00
C ALA A 157 -19.92 0.74 -38.17
N VAL A 158 -18.61 1.11 -38.12
CA VAL A 158 -17.98 1.85 -39.24
C VAL A 158 -17.99 1.06 -40.54
N THR A 159 -17.65 -0.24 -40.51
CA THR A 159 -17.67 -1.09 -41.71
C THR A 159 -19.07 -1.27 -42.30
N ASN A 160 -20.10 -1.38 -41.43
CA ASN A 160 -21.50 -1.43 -41.90
C ASN A 160 -21.96 -0.12 -42.57
N TRP A 161 -21.50 1.03 -42.02
CA TRP A 161 -21.76 2.32 -42.66
C TRP A 161 -21.05 2.43 -44.02
N TRP A 162 -19.81 2.01 -44.11
CA TRP A 162 -19.06 1.99 -45.39
C TRP A 162 -19.69 1.08 -46.44
N ALA A 163 -20.36 0.01 -46.01
CA ALA A 163 -21.11 -0.90 -46.88
C ALA A 163 -22.45 -0.31 -47.39
N GLY A 164 -22.66 1.02 -47.25
CA GLY A 164 -23.83 1.72 -47.74
C GLY A 164 -25.12 1.58 -46.91
N ARG A 165 -24.99 1.13 -45.64
CA ARG A 165 -26.14 1.03 -44.73
C ARG A 165 -26.52 2.40 -44.16
N PRO A 166 -27.79 2.53 -43.62
CA PRO A 166 -28.31 3.82 -43.13
C PRO A 166 -27.40 4.51 -42.14
N GLY A 167 -27.42 5.87 -42.11
CA GLY A 167 -26.51 6.71 -41.32
C GLY A 167 -26.57 6.56 -39.78
N HIS A 168 -27.56 5.84 -39.24
CA HIS A 168 -27.61 5.55 -37.80
C HIS A 168 -26.41 4.71 -37.30
N TRP A 169 -25.72 3.97 -38.18
CA TRP A 169 -24.51 3.24 -37.85
C TRP A 169 -23.37 4.14 -37.43
N VAL A 170 -23.33 5.39 -37.94
CA VAL A 170 -22.33 6.38 -37.49
C VAL A 170 -22.57 6.78 -36.04
N LEU A 171 -23.82 6.93 -35.61
CA LEU A 171 -24.17 7.25 -34.23
C LEU A 171 -23.80 6.10 -33.29
N TRP A 172 -24.02 4.84 -33.70
CA TRP A 172 -23.59 3.67 -32.95
C TRP A 172 -22.08 3.57 -32.85
N ALA A 173 -21.34 3.84 -33.93
CA ALA A 173 -19.89 3.88 -33.90
C ALA A 173 -19.36 4.94 -32.91
N ALA A 174 -19.90 6.16 -32.98
CA ALA A 174 -19.57 7.26 -32.10
C ALA A 174 -19.84 6.92 -30.62
N LEU A 175 -21.00 6.32 -30.33
CA LEU A 175 -21.34 5.88 -28.98
C LEU A 175 -20.38 4.82 -28.45
N CYS A 176 -20.08 3.80 -29.26
CA CYS A 176 -19.16 2.73 -28.88
C CYS A 176 -17.73 3.25 -28.64
N PHE A 177 -17.22 4.15 -29.50
CA PHE A 177 -15.93 4.80 -29.29
C PHE A 177 -15.92 5.64 -28.01
N PHE A 178 -16.99 6.36 -27.73
CA PHE A 178 -17.12 7.17 -26.51
C PHE A 178 -17.08 6.31 -25.25
N VAL A 179 -17.83 5.19 -25.25
CA VAL A 179 -17.80 4.23 -24.12
C VAL A 179 -16.42 3.62 -23.96
N ALA A 180 -15.78 3.17 -25.04
CA ALA A 180 -14.41 2.63 -25.01
C ALA A 180 -13.42 3.67 -24.46
N PHE A 181 -13.54 4.94 -24.85
CA PHE A 181 -12.70 6.02 -24.33
C PHE A 181 -12.89 6.25 -22.84
N ILE A 182 -14.15 6.24 -22.34
CA ILE A 182 -14.44 6.35 -20.89
C ILE A 182 -13.80 5.19 -20.12
N LEU A 183 -13.94 3.96 -20.61
CA LEU A 183 -13.37 2.79 -19.96
C LEU A 183 -11.84 2.84 -19.93
N LEU A 184 -11.22 3.28 -21.02
CA LEU A 184 -9.76 3.45 -21.08
C LEU A 184 -9.26 4.55 -20.13
N THR A 185 -9.95 5.68 -20.07
CA THR A 185 -9.60 6.76 -19.13
C THR A 185 -9.80 6.34 -17.68
N ALA A 186 -10.83 5.55 -17.40
CA ALA A 186 -11.04 4.98 -16.06
C ALA A 186 -9.92 4.00 -15.68
N LEU A 187 -9.48 3.13 -16.60
CA LEU A 187 -8.35 2.23 -16.39
C LEU A 187 -7.07 3.00 -16.08
N VAL A 188 -6.71 4.00 -16.89
CA VAL A 188 -5.51 4.82 -16.67
C VAL A 188 -5.59 5.61 -15.37
N ALA A 189 -6.77 6.10 -15.01
CA ALA A 189 -6.97 6.81 -13.75
C ALA A 189 -6.79 5.89 -12.53
N GLU A 190 -7.25 4.64 -12.63
CA GLU A 190 -7.08 3.63 -11.58
C GLU A 190 -5.60 3.27 -11.42
N GLU A 191 -4.89 2.95 -12.51
CA GLU A 191 -3.45 2.66 -12.47
C GLU A 191 -2.62 3.82 -11.89
N ARG A 192 -2.95 5.06 -12.23
CA ARG A 192 -2.28 6.23 -11.64
C ARG A 192 -2.55 6.38 -10.15
N ARG A 193 -3.77 6.11 -9.69
CA ARG A 193 -4.13 6.16 -8.27
C ARG A 193 -3.38 5.09 -7.48
N ASP A 194 -3.35 3.87 -7.99
CA ASP A 194 -2.63 2.77 -7.38
C ASP A 194 -1.12 3.05 -7.34
N ALA A 195 -0.55 3.57 -8.42
CA ALA A 195 0.85 3.97 -8.47
C ALA A 195 1.17 5.11 -7.49
N ASP A 196 0.32 6.13 -7.40
CA ASP A 196 0.47 7.24 -6.46
C ASP A 196 0.40 6.78 -5.00
N PHE A 197 -0.57 5.90 -4.68
CA PHE A 197 -0.71 5.34 -3.34
C PHE A 197 0.50 4.47 -2.96
N THR A 198 1.00 3.69 -3.92
CA THR A 198 2.03 2.67 -3.73
C THR A 198 3.44 3.26 -3.69
N ASN A 199 3.71 4.29 -4.50
CA ASN A 199 5.05 4.84 -4.69
C ASN A 199 5.36 6.07 -3.84
N ARG A 200 4.41 6.60 -3.07
CA ARG A 200 4.70 7.72 -2.17
C ARG A 200 5.37 7.24 -0.90
N PRO A 201 6.51 7.85 -0.52
CA PRO A 201 7.12 7.55 0.77
C PRO A 201 6.17 7.97 1.90
N VAL A 202 5.89 7.03 2.78
CA VAL A 202 4.96 7.20 3.90
C VAL A 202 5.70 7.03 5.20
N VAL A 203 5.35 7.88 6.14
CA VAL A 203 5.78 7.81 7.54
C VAL A 203 4.59 7.37 8.36
N VAL A 204 4.79 6.37 9.19
CA VAL A 204 3.80 5.95 10.19
C VAL A 204 4.39 6.18 11.56
N LEU A 205 3.71 6.92 12.41
CA LEU A 205 4.19 7.18 13.77
C LEU A 205 4.16 5.90 14.60
N SER A 206 5.29 5.61 15.27
CA SER A 206 5.46 4.43 16.11
C SER A 206 4.95 4.63 17.52
N ASP A 207 4.94 5.87 17.99
CA ASP A 207 4.67 6.22 19.38
C ASP A 207 3.48 7.17 19.52
N ASP A 208 2.90 7.19 20.73
CA ASP A 208 1.83 8.11 21.09
C ASP A 208 2.41 9.45 21.59
N GLY A 209 1.65 10.52 21.42
CA GLY A 209 2.00 11.82 21.97
C GLY A 209 3.04 12.61 21.18
N VAL A 210 3.28 12.26 19.93
CA VAL A 210 4.28 12.93 19.08
C VAL A 210 3.76 14.31 18.65
N LEU A 211 4.50 15.36 18.98
CA LEU A 211 4.14 16.72 18.59
C LEU A 211 4.71 17.09 17.23
N LEU A 212 3.84 17.58 16.35
CA LEU A 212 4.24 18.15 15.07
C LEU A 212 4.86 19.53 15.31
N ARG A 213 6.15 19.71 14.97
CA ARG A 213 6.90 20.94 15.24
C ARG A 213 7.03 21.84 14.02
N THR A 214 7.25 23.12 14.25
CA THR A 214 7.45 24.10 13.16
C THR A 214 8.85 24.00 12.51
N GLY A 215 9.82 23.40 13.19
CA GLY A 215 11.19 23.22 12.70
C GLY A 215 11.84 21.93 13.18
N ASN A 216 13.01 21.63 12.66
CA ASN A 216 13.77 20.42 12.87
C ASN A 216 14.60 20.44 14.17
N GLY A 217 13.94 20.59 15.31
CA GLY A 217 14.59 20.61 16.62
C GLY A 217 13.57 20.74 17.75
N PHE A 218 13.95 20.27 18.95
CA PHE A 218 13.11 20.34 20.14
C PHE A 218 12.90 21.79 20.65
N SER A 219 13.76 22.73 20.26
CA SER A 219 13.64 24.16 20.58
C SER A 219 12.54 24.88 19.78
N TYR A 220 12.11 24.31 18.66
CA TYR A 220 11.01 24.88 17.88
C TYR A 220 9.67 24.57 18.53
N PRO A 221 8.73 25.54 18.56
CA PRO A 221 7.42 25.32 19.16
C PRO A 221 6.64 24.26 18.38
N PRO A 222 5.72 23.56 19.07
CA PRO A 222 4.78 22.69 18.39
C PRO A 222 3.87 23.51 17.46
N ARG A 223 3.55 22.97 16.30
CA ARG A 223 2.63 23.57 15.33
C ARG A 223 1.17 23.46 15.78
N SER A 224 0.87 22.36 16.48
CA SER A 224 -0.40 22.11 17.13
C SER A 224 -0.14 21.61 18.55
N GLU A 225 -0.98 22.00 19.48
CA GLU A 225 -0.96 21.47 20.86
C GLU A 225 -1.50 20.04 20.93
N THR A 226 -2.19 19.60 19.86
CA THR A 226 -2.75 18.26 19.78
C THR A 226 -1.67 17.27 19.35
N PRO A 227 -1.32 16.30 20.19
CA PRO A 227 -0.33 15.30 19.84
C PRO A 227 -0.89 14.30 18.83
N LEU A 228 0.01 13.78 18.04
CA LEU A 228 -0.26 12.67 17.11
C LEU A 228 -0.03 11.35 17.82
N ASN A 229 -0.88 10.38 17.56
CA ASN A 229 -0.81 9.05 18.15
C ASN A 229 -0.17 8.03 17.20
N ARG A 230 0.22 6.88 17.76
CA ARG A 230 0.78 5.77 17.01
C ARG A 230 -0.17 5.32 15.89
N GLY A 231 0.38 5.02 14.73
CA GLY A 231 -0.38 4.60 13.55
C GLY A 231 -0.87 5.74 12.65
N VAL A 232 -0.68 7.01 13.05
CA VAL A 232 -0.97 8.14 12.16
C VAL A 232 -0.03 8.10 10.97
N GLU A 233 -0.62 8.14 9.76
CA GLU A 233 0.10 8.12 8.50
C GLU A 233 0.31 9.54 7.97
N ALA A 234 1.52 9.79 7.47
CA ALA A 234 1.88 11.06 6.87
C ALA A 234 2.74 10.85 5.63
N ARG A 235 2.73 11.81 4.72
CA ARG A 235 3.62 11.83 3.57
C ARG A 235 4.99 12.36 3.98
N LEU A 236 6.06 11.65 3.65
CA LEU A 236 7.42 12.16 3.82
C LEU A 236 7.71 13.20 2.74
N LEU A 237 8.11 14.41 3.15
CA LEU A 237 8.54 15.48 2.26
C LEU A 237 10.05 15.61 2.21
N PHE A 238 10.70 15.62 3.38
CA PHE A 238 12.13 15.85 3.48
C PHE A 238 12.73 15.18 4.72
N VAL A 239 14.02 14.82 4.64
CA VAL A 239 14.80 14.24 5.76
C VAL A 239 15.95 15.18 6.07
N ARG A 240 16.13 15.58 7.33
CA ARG A 240 17.24 16.42 7.77
C ARG A 240 17.82 15.93 9.09
N GLY A 241 18.92 15.19 9.01
CA GLY A 241 19.50 14.50 10.17
C GLY A 241 18.47 13.56 10.81
N ASP A 242 18.23 13.72 12.08
CA ASP A 242 17.28 12.89 12.86
C ASP A 242 15.84 13.45 12.84
N TRP A 243 15.51 14.29 11.87
CA TRP A 243 14.20 14.90 11.72
C TRP A 243 13.59 14.61 10.36
N LEU A 244 12.29 14.33 10.39
CA LEU A 244 11.48 14.09 9.20
C LEU A 244 10.49 15.24 9.04
N GLN A 245 10.47 15.86 7.87
CA GLN A 245 9.39 16.77 7.48
C GLN A 245 8.27 15.95 6.87
N ILE A 246 7.11 16.05 7.47
CA ILE A 246 5.94 15.28 7.08
C ILE A 246 4.76 16.20 6.73
N GLU A 247 3.90 15.73 5.86
CA GLU A 247 2.62 16.33 5.51
C GLU A 247 1.50 15.38 5.93
N LEU A 248 0.63 15.86 6.80
CA LEU A 248 -0.58 15.14 7.20
C LEU A 248 -1.66 15.23 6.11
N SER A 249 -2.64 14.34 6.15
CA SER A 249 -3.74 14.30 5.18
C SER A 249 -4.57 15.59 5.10
N GLY A 250 -4.54 16.40 6.16
CA GLY A 250 -5.15 17.74 6.17
C GLY A 250 -4.32 18.84 5.48
N GLY A 251 -3.15 18.51 4.92
CA GLY A 251 -2.23 19.48 4.31
C GLY A 251 -1.32 20.20 5.32
N GLU A 252 -1.38 19.83 6.60
CA GLU A 252 -0.48 20.38 7.60
C GLU A 252 0.93 19.80 7.44
N ILE A 253 1.92 20.68 7.36
CA ILE A 253 3.33 20.32 7.22
C ILE A 253 4.08 20.65 8.49
N GLY A 254 4.89 19.72 8.98
CA GLY A 254 5.73 19.96 10.16
C GLY A 254 6.83 18.92 10.29
N TRP A 255 7.53 18.98 11.41
CA TRP A 255 8.69 18.14 11.69
C TRP A 255 8.42 17.22 12.87
N VAL A 256 8.84 15.96 12.72
CA VAL A 256 8.83 14.95 13.79
C VAL A 256 10.19 14.31 13.92
N PRO A 257 10.62 13.89 15.12
CA PRO A 257 11.85 13.13 15.29
C PRO A 257 11.75 11.77 14.57
N ARG A 258 12.84 11.34 13.95
CA ARG A 258 12.90 10.06 13.23
C ARG A 258 12.71 8.87 14.15
N GLU A 259 13.11 8.97 15.40
CA GLU A 259 12.98 7.89 16.40
C GLU A 259 11.52 7.49 16.66
N TYR A 260 10.56 8.42 16.47
CA TYR A 260 9.13 8.16 16.66
C TYR A 260 8.39 7.84 15.36
N ALA A 261 9.13 7.45 14.33
CA ALA A 261 8.54 7.27 13.01
C ALA A 261 9.13 6.07 12.27
N LEU A 262 8.25 5.28 11.69
CA LEU A 262 8.59 4.22 10.75
C LEU A 262 8.47 4.78 9.34
N VAL A 263 9.55 4.71 8.58
CA VAL A 263 9.59 5.22 7.19
C VAL A 263 9.48 4.05 6.23
N ASP A 264 8.55 4.17 5.28
CA ASP A 264 8.40 3.23 4.18
C ASP A 264 8.77 3.93 2.87
N GLU A 265 10.01 3.76 2.44
CA GLU A 265 10.49 4.28 1.17
C GLU A 265 10.33 3.21 0.08
N PRO A 266 9.53 3.48 -0.98
CA PRO A 266 9.44 2.59 -2.12
C PRO A 266 10.80 2.49 -2.80
N GLY A 267 11.40 1.30 -2.82
CA GLY A 267 12.66 1.05 -3.51
C GLY A 267 13.93 1.10 -2.66
N SER A 268 13.86 1.33 -1.35
CA SER A 268 15.00 1.04 -0.46
C SER A 268 15.13 -0.48 -0.32
N LYS A 269 16.00 -1.05 -1.15
CA LYS A 269 16.50 -2.41 -1.02
C LYS A 269 17.70 -2.43 -0.09
#